data_cf58ef4f936adb35aa145da94287c871
#
_entry.id   cf58ef4f936adb35aa145da94287c871
#
_cell.length_a   1.000
_cell.length_b   1.000
_cell.length_c   1.000
_cell.angle_alpha   90.00
_cell.angle_beta   90.00
_cell.angle_gamma   90.00
#
_symmetry.space_group_name_H-M   'P 1'
#
loop_
_entity.id
_entity.type
_entity.pdbx_description
1 polymer ?
#
loop_
_entity_poly.entity_id
_entity_poly.type
_entity_poly.pdbx_seq_one_letter_code
_entity_poly.pdbx_strand_id
1 'polypeptide(L)'
;PLIKQWHVEGKRIVVSLFSPSGQGIQADCPCPVCYLPVDRSSELNPFLDQLQPQAMLFVKYDLWPVLCGLLVKRQIPYGLAFAHSPQGHWWLHPMNVINRHALQGLSFCSQQQPSGQAAWNHAGLPESVLTGDGRFDSVKERLRTWQPIEGIEDFIQGRKVLILGSSWPEDEALILPLIHRFPQIAFILAPHDVSRASSINQALPTTALMWSSWSTSSLEEKQDSKLLLVDTMGELFTFYGHANMAMIGGGFKQGLHNVLEAMVHGLPTCFGPETDGHWEADKAIQSGHANTVSNSDELKQWIDDCLQKTSPAKQIKGFIDQHAGANTKV
;
A
#
# COMPACT_ATOMS: atom_id res chain seq x y z
N PRO A 1 -10.28 8.07 2.19
CA PRO A 1 -10.75 9.08 3.16
C PRO A 1 -11.13 10.40 2.48
N LEU A 2 -10.24 11.05 1.71
CA LEU A 2 -10.49 12.34 1.07
C LEU A 2 -11.79 12.37 0.24
N ILE A 3 -12.01 11.36 -0.62
CA ILE A 3 -13.22 11.24 -1.44
C ILE A 3 -14.47 11.12 -0.55
N LYS A 4 -14.41 10.29 0.51
CA LYS A 4 -15.52 10.13 1.45
C LYS A 4 -15.84 11.44 2.17
N GLN A 5 -14.81 12.17 2.62
CA GLN A 5 -14.96 13.47 3.25
C GLN A 5 -15.66 14.47 2.32
N TRP A 6 -15.18 14.64 1.11
CA TRP A 6 -15.75 15.57 0.14
C TRP A 6 -17.16 15.18 -0.32
N HIS A 7 -17.45 13.88 -0.37
CA HIS A 7 -18.80 13.39 -0.66
C HIS A 7 -19.79 13.79 0.46
N VAL A 8 -19.38 13.64 1.73
CA VAL A 8 -20.17 14.08 2.89
C VAL A 8 -20.37 15.60 2.89
N GLU A 9 -19.38 16.38 2.43
CA GLU A 9 -19.48 17.82 2.24
C GLU A 9 -20.38 18.23 1.07
N GLY A 10 -20.98 17.27 0.37
CA GLY A 10 -21.90 17.51 -0.75
C GLY A 10 -21.23 17.89 -2.07
N LYS A 11 -19.90 17.68 -2.20
CA LYS A 11 -19.19 17.92 -3.47
C LYS A 11 -19.54 16.83 -4.48
N ARG A 12 -19.77 17.22 -5.73
CA ARG A 12 -19.95 16.27 -6.85
C ARG A 12 -18.59 15.82 -7.33
N ILE A 13 -18.30 14.54 -7.14
CA ILE A 13 -16.98 13.94 -7.43
C ILE A 13 -17.14 12.85 -8.47
N VAL A 14 -16.19 12.76 -9.39
CA VAL A 14 -15.96 11.59 -10.25
C VAL A 14 -14.53 11.14 -10.05
N VAL A 15 -14.34 9.86 -9.83
CA VAL A 15 -13.00 9.25 -9.68
C VAL A 15 -12.60 8.65 -11.01
N SER A 16 -11.46 9.06 -11.55
CA SER A 16 -10.91 8.46 -12.77
C SER A 16 -9.72 7.55 -12.44
N LEU A 17 -9.72 6.37 -13.04
CA LEU A 17 -8.67 5.35 -12.90
C LEU A 17 -7.98 5.17 -14.25
N PHE A 18 -6.65 5.05 -14.25
CA PHE A 18 -5.90 4.74 -15.45
C PHE A 18 -5.60 3.25 -15.59
N SER A 19 -5.41 2.55 -14.48
CA SER A 19 -5.01 1.15 -14.45
C SER A 19 -6.13 0.23 -13.94
N PRO A 20 -6.26 -1.00 -14.46
CA PRO A 20 -7.15 -2.03 -13.92
C PRO A 20 -6.91 -2.36 -12.44
N SER A 21 -5.69 -2.13 -11.93
CA SER A 21 -5.36 -2.36 -10.49
C SER A 21 -6.21 -1.51 -9.53
N GLY A 22 -6.82 -0.43 -10.03
CA GLY A 22 -7.76 0.39 -9.26
C GLY A 22 -9.19 -0.15 -9.19
N GLN A 23 -9.53 -1.27 -9.84
CA GLN A 23 -10.92 -1.78 -9.89
C GLN A 23 -11.52 -2.07 -8.51
N GLY A 24 -10.71 -2.49 -7.54
CA GLY A 24 -11.16 -2.70 -6.17
C GLY A 24 -11.75 -1.45 -5.49
N ILE A 25 -11.43 -0.24 -6.01
CA ILE A 25 -11.99 1.02 -5.49
C ILE A 25 -13.47 1.17 -5.84
N GLN A 26 -13.95 0.56 -6.93
CA GLN A 26 -15.32 0.75 -7.42
C GLN A 26 -16.37 0.28 -6.39
N ALA A 27 -16.11 -0.80 -5.68
CA ALA A 27 -17.05 -1.38 -4.71
C ALA A 27 -17.33 -0.45 -3.51
N ASP A 28 -16.31 0.29 -3.05
CA ASP A 28 -16.36 1.09 -1.82
C ASP A 28 -16.40 2.61 -2.08
N CYS A 29 -16.38 3.02 -3.34
CA CYS A 29 -16.38 4.43 -3.71
C CYS A 29 -17.80 5.01 -3.66
N PRO A 30 -18.07 6.06 -2.87
CA PRO A 30 -19.37 6.68 -2.78
C PRO A 30 -19.73 7.53 -4.04
N CYS A 31 -18.81 7.60 -4.99
CA CYS A 31 -18.90 8.46 -6.18
C CYS A 31 -18.77 7.62 -7.46
N PRO A 32 -19.28 8.10 -8.61
CA PRO A 32 -19.05 7.47 -9.89
C PRO A 32 -17.55 7.28 -10.17
N VAL A 33 -17.22 6.13 -10.72
CA VAL A 33 -15.85 5.76 -11.10
C VAL A 33 -15.82 5.51 -12.60
N CYS A 34 -14.85 6.06 -13.32
CA CYS A 34 -14.64 5.84 -14.75
C CYS A 34 -13.15 5.60 -15.05
N TYR A 35 -12.86 5.14 -16.26
CA TYR A 35 -11.47 5.09 -16.72
C TYR A 35 -11.07 6.42 -17.35
N LEU A 36 -9.85 6.85 -17.03
CA LEU A 36 -9.22 7.98 -17.72
C LEU A 36 -8.82 7.50 -19.13
N PRO A 37 -9.21 8.23 -20.19
CA PRO A 37 -8.76 7.93 -21.53
C PRO A 37 -7.24 8.05 -21.68
N VAL A 38 -6.70 7.50 -22.77
CA VAL A 38 -5.29 7.64 -23.12
C VAL A 38 -4.95 9.13 -23.27
N ASP A 39 -3.75 9.53 -22.83
CA ASP A 39 -3.29 10.94 -22.82
C ASP A 39 -3.07 11.49 -24.22
N ARG A 40 -4.15 11.58 -24.99
CA ARG A 40 -4.23 12.15 -26.35
C ARG A 40 -5.39 13.12 -26.45
N SER A 41 -5.19 14.24 -27.14
CA SER A 41 -6.20 15.28 -27.28
C SER A 41 -7.51 14.78 -27.91
N SER A 42 -7.45 13.80 -28.85
CA SER A 42 -8.62 13.19 -29.49
C SER A 42 -9.52 12.45 -28.50
N GLU A 43 -8.93 11.82 -27.49
CA GLU A 43 -9.64 11.04 -26.46
C GLU A 43 -10.08 11.94 -25.29
N LEU A 44 -9.22 12.86 -24.89
CA LEU A 44 -9.43 13.69 -23.70
C LEU A 44 -10.41 14.84 -23.94
N ASN A 45 -10.52 15.39 -25.18
CA ASN A 45 -11.48 16.46 -25.43
C ASN A 45 -12.93 16.01 -25.22
N PRO A 46 -13.41 14.90 -25.83
CA PRO A 46 -14.76 14.40 -25.58
C PRO A 46 -15.00 14.05 -24.09
N PHE A 47 -13.99 13.48 -23.42
CA PHE A 47 -14.06 13.18 -22.00
C PHE A 47 -14.28 14.44 -21.15
N LEU A 48 -13.50 15.50 -21.37
CA LEU A 48 -13.67 16.77 -20.67
C LEU A 48 -14.96 17.49 -21.02
N ASP A 49 -15.43 17.38 -22.27
CA ASP A 49 -16.70 17.95 -22.73
C ASP A 49 -17.90 17.29 -22.05
N GLN A 50 -17.83 15.96 -21.83
CA GLN A 50 -18.86 15.21 -21.13
C GLN A 50 -18.81 15.43 -19.61
N LEU A 51 -17.63 15.43 -19.02
CA LEU A 51 -17.45 15.53 -17.58
C LEU A 51 -17.64 16.96 -17.06
N GLN A 52 -17.24 17.97 -17.82
CA GLN A 52 -17.26 19.40 -17.46
C GLN A 52 -16.73 19.66 -16.04
N PRO A 53 -15.49 19.23 -15.71
CA PRO A 53 -15.00 19.39 -14.37
C PRO A 53 -14.73 20.86 -14.03
N GLN A 54 -15.09 21.27 -12.81
CA GLN A 54 -14.74 22.60 -12.27
C GLN A 54 -13.29 22.67 -11.77
N ALA A 55 -12.75 21.52 -11.35
CA ALA A 55 -11.36 21.35 -10.96
C ALA A 55 -10.97 19.88 -11.13
N MET A 56 -9.65 19.61 -11.20
CA MET A 56 -9.11 18.26 -11.24
C MET A 56 -8.01 18.10 -10.20
N LEU A 57 -8.01 16.96 -9.47
CA LEU A 57 -6.96 16.63 -8.51
C LEU A 57 -6.26 15.35 -8.92
N PHE A 58 -4.97 15.45 -9.15
CA PHE A 58 -4.07 14.32 -9.36
C PHE A 58 -3.48 13.85 -8.03
N VAL A 59 -3.05 12.60 -7.96
CA VAL A 59 -2.51 12.02 -6.72
C VAL A 59 -1.10 11.48 -6.97
N LYS A 60 -0.17 11.79 -6.08
CA LYS A 60 1.23 11.37 -6.08
C LYS A 60 2.02 11.86 -7.30
N TYR A 61 2.15 11.04 -8.34
CA TYR A 61 2.94 11.32 -9.55
C TYR A 61 2.13 11.11 -10.84
N ASP A 62 0.83 10.91 -10.75
CA ASP A 62 -0.03 10.64 -11.91
C ASP A 62 -0.45 11.93 -12.64
N LEU A 63 0.53 12.70 -13.12
CA LEU A 63 0.29 13.85 -13.99
C LEU A 63 0.39 13.43 -15.45
N TRP A 64 -0.62 13.86 -16.24
CA TRP A 64 -0.78 13.54 -17.65
C TRP A 64 -0.58 14.81 -18.47
N PRO A 65 0.56 14.99 -19.19
CA PRO A 65 0.93 16.26 -19.78
C PRO A 65 -0.07 16.82 -20.80
N VAL A 66 -0.67 15.97 -21.65
CA VAL A 66 -1.66 16.42 -22.62
C VAL A 66 -2.93 16.86 -21.89
N LEU A 67 -3.39 16.08 -20.90
CA LEU A 67 -4.54 16.45 -20.08
C LEU A 67 -4.29 17.78 -19.35
N CYS A 68 -3.14 17.96 -18.70
CA CYS A 68 -2.78 19.20 -18.04
C CYS A 68 -2.79 20.39 -19.01
N GLY A 69 -2.26 20.23 -20.23
CA GLY A 69 -2.29 21.26 -21.27
C GLY A 69 -3.72 21.62 -21.70
N LEU A 70 -4.62 20.63 -21.78
CA LEU A 70 -6.05 20.87 -22.08
C LEU A 70 -6.76 21.59 -20.91
N LEU A 71 -6.45 21.24 -19.66
CA LEU A 71 -7.00 21.91 -18.48
C LEU A 71 -6.60 23.39 -18.45
N VAL A 72 -5.32 23.69 -18.68
CA VAL A 72 -4.84 25.09 -18.81
C VAL A 72 -5.58 25.82 -19.92
N LYS A 73 -5.69 25.25 -21.12
CA LYS A 73 -6.38 25.85 -22.25
C LYS A 73 -7.86 26.12 -21.99
N ARG A 74 -8.51 25.29 -21.18
CA ARG A 74 -9.93 25.40 -20.79
C ARG A 74 -10.14 26.23 -19.51
N GLN A 75 -9.05 26.75 -18.91
CA GLN A 75 -9.08 27.47 -17.65
C GLN A 75 -9.65 26.67 -16.47
N ILE A 76 -9.45 25.35 -16.48
CA ILE A 76 -9.84 24.44 -15.40
C ILE A 76 -8.66 24.31 -14.45
N PRO A 77 -8.79 24.75 -13.17
CA PRO A 77 -7.73 24.60 -12.19
C PRO A 77 -7.47 23.12 -11.89
N TYR A 78 -6.20 22.77 -11.68
CA TYR A 78 -5.84 21.44 -11.26
C TYR A 78 -4.75 21.44 -10.21
N GLY A 79 -4.75 20.41 -9.38
CA GLY A 79 -3.81 20.24 -8.28
C GLY A 79 -3.15 18.87 -8.27
N LEU A 80 -2.07 18.76 -7.49
CA LEU A 80 -1.38 17.51 -7.21
C LEU A 80 -1.32 17.28 -5.70
N ALA A 81 -2.05 16.27 -5.23
CA ALA A 81 -2.07 15.90 -3.83
C ALA A 81 -1.02 14.84 -3.52
N PHE A 82 -0.36 14.97 -2.37
CA PHE A 82 0.59 14.00 -1.85
C PHE A 82 1.75 13.70 -2.82
N ALA A 83 2.29 14.74 -3.47
CA ALA A 83 3.39 14.57 -4.42
C ALA A 83 4.59 13.88 -3.75
N HIS A 84 5.12 12.89 -4.43
CA HIS A 84 6.38 12.25 -4.08
C HIS A 84 7.45 12.77 -5.04
N SER A 85 8.29 13.65 -4.56
CA SER A 85 9.29 14.37 -5.38
C SER A 85 10.69 14.16 -4.81
N PRO A 86 11.28 12.96 -4.90
CA PRO A 86 12.62 12.71 -4.42
C PRO A 86 13.63 13.56 -5.20
N GLN A 87 14.73 13.93 -4.54
CA GLN A 87 15.81 14.67 -5.17
C GLN A 87 16.35 13.88 -6.37
N GLY A 88 16.53 14.56 -7.51
CA GLY A 88 16.95 13.93 -8.77
C GLY A 88 15.82 13.27 -9.56
N HIS A 89 14.58 13.36 -9.11
CA HIS A 89 13.45 12.82 -9.85
C HIS A 89 13.36 13.45 -11.24
N TRP A 90 13.21 12.61 -12.28
CA TRP A 90 13.24 13.04 -13.68
C TRP A 90 12.19 14.10 -14.05
N TRP A 91 11.06 14.16 -13.35
CA TRP A 91 10.06 15.23 -13.51
C TRP A 91 10.60 16.62 -13.19
N LEU A 92 11.49 16.70 -12.20
CA LEU A 92 12.10 17.96 -11.77
C LEU A 92 13.28 18.38 -12.66
N HIS A 93 13.72 17.50 -13.57
CA HIS A 93 14.86 17.77 -14.41
C HIS A 93 14.57 18.94 -15.38
N PRO A 94 15.44 19.97 -15.48
CA PRO A 94 15.19 21.17 -16.29
C PRO A 94 14.93 20.87 -17.78
N MET A 95 15.53 19.80 -18.32
CA MET A 95 15.34 19.40 -19.73
C MET A 95 14.01 18.68 -19.99
N ASN A 96 13.26 18.32 -18.95
CA ASN A 96 11.95 17.70 -19.11
C ASN A 96 10.87 18.77 -19.30
N VAL A 97 10.91 19.48 -20.43
CA VAL A 97 10.06 20.65 -20.71
C VAL A 97 8.56 20.30 -20.63
N ILE A 98 8.18 19.13 -21.12
CA ILE A 98 6.77 18.71 -21.18
C ILE A 98 6.17 18.57 -19.78
N ASN A 99 6.82 17.79 -18.93
CA ASN A 99 6.32 17.61 -17.56
C ASN A 99 6.47 18.89 -16.73
N ARG A 100 7.54 19.64 -16.94
CA ARG A 100 7.73 20.92 -16.27
C ARG A 100 6.60 21.90 -16.57
N HIS A 101 6.11 21.96 -17.82
CA HIS A 101 4.96 22.78 -18.16
C HIS A 101 3.68 22.34 -17.43
N ALA A 102 3.44 21.03 -17.34
CA ALA A 102 2.32 20.51 -16.55
C ALA A 102 2.45 20.84 -15.06
N LEU A 103 3.67 20.79 -14.50
CA LEU A 103 3.92 21.13 -13.10
C LEU A 103 3.76 22.64 -12.82
N GLN A 104 4.16 23.49 -13.77
CA GLN A 104 4.02 24.95 -13.63
C GLN A 104 2.57 25.43 -13.68
N GLY A 105 1.68 24.68 -14.32
CA GLY A 105 0.24 25.01 -14.40
C GLY A 105 -0.57 24.59 -13.15
N LEU A 106 0.04 23.98 -12.15
CA LEU A 106 -0.64 23.57 -10.92
C LEU A 106 -1.16 24.78 -10.13
N SER A 107 -2.43 24.76 -9.76
CA SER A 107 -3.04 25.71 -8.84
C SER A 107 -2.85 25.32 -7.37
N PHE A 108 -2.55 24.05 -7.12
CA PHE A 108 -2.29 23.50 -5.80
C PHE A 108 -1.29 22.34 -5.91
N CYS A 109 -0.35 22.29 -4.96
CA CYS A 109 0.53 21.13 -4.80
C CYS A 109 0.75 20.85 -3.32
N SER A 110 0.68 19.59 -2.93
CA SER A 110 1.10 19.15 -1.61
C SER A 110 2.14 18.06 -1.68
N GLN A 111 3.07 18.07 -0.73
CA GLN A 111 4.21 17.17 -0.64
C GLN A 111 4.06 16.21 0.53
N GLN A 112 4.52 14.98 0.33
CA GLN A 112 4.52 13.95 1.38
C GLN A 112 5.57 14.22 2.46
N GLN A 113 6.71 14.80 2.09
CA GLN A 113 7.87 14.93 2.98
C GLN A 113 8.67 16.22 2.71
N PRO A 114 9.41 16.73 3.74
CA PRO A 114 10.17 17.96 3.62
C PRO A 114 11.25 17.92 2.53
N SER A 115 11.91 16.79 2.32
CA SER A 115 12.92 16.63 1.26
C SER A 115 12.33 16.80 -0.13
N GLY A 116 11.11 16.28 -0.37
CA GLY A 116 10.38 16.48 -1.62
C GLY A 116 10.01 17.94 -1.82
N GLN A 117 9.55 18.63 -0.79
CA GLN A 117 9.27 20.06 -0.85
C GLN A 117 10.54 20.89 -1.15
N ALA A 118 11.66 20.56 -0.53
CA ALA A 118 12.93 21.22 -0.81
C ALA A 118 13.38 21.02 -2.27
N ALA A 119 13.30 19.80 -2.80
CA ALA A 119 13.62 19.48 -4.20
C ALA A 119 12.68 20.22 -5.18
N TRP A 120 11.40 20.30 -4.85
CA TRP A 120 10.38 21.03 -5.60
C TRP A 120 10.68 22.53 -5.68
N ASN A 121 10.97 23.14 -4.55
CA ASN A 121 11.33 24.57 -4.46
C ASN A 121 12.62 24.87 -5.22
N HIS A 122 13.64 24.01 -5.11
CA HIS A 122 14.89 24.13 -5.86
C HIS A 122 14.67 24.07 -7.38
N ALA A 123 13.69 23.32 -7.84
CA ALA A 123 13.32 23.25 -9.26
C ALA A 123 12.57 24.51 -9.75
N GLY A 124 12.27 25.48 -8.89
CA GLY A 124 11.55 26.71 -9.24
C GLY A 124 10.11 26.46 -9.69
N LEU A 125 9.43 25.49 -9.06
CA LEU A 125 8.04 25.15 -9.30
C LEU A 125 7.10 25.99 -8.39
N PRO A 126 5.77 26.04 -8.68
CA PRO A 126 4.83 26.76 -7.83
C PRO A 126 4.89 26.32 -6.37
N GLU A 127 4.46 27.19 -5.46
CA GLU A 127 4.47 26.92 -4.02
C GLU A 127 3.77 25.59 -3.71
N SER A 128 4.36 24.81 -2.80
CA SER A 128 3.76 23.56 -2.33
C SER A 128 3.66 23.53 -0.81
N VAL A 129 2.62 22.87 -0.30
CA VAL A 129 2.40 22.72 1.14
C VAL A 129 2.82 21.32 1.60
N LEU A 130 3.37 21.22 2.80
CA LEU A 130 3.72 19.94 3.40
C LEU A 130 2.48 19.36 4.10
N THR A 131 1.88 18.34 3.51
CA THR A 131 0.69 17.69 4.08
C THR A 131 1.00 16.36 4.75
N GLY A 132 2.01 15.65 4.29
CA GLY A 132 2.24 14.25 4.63
C GLY A 132 1.63 13.31 3.58
N ASP A 133 1.54 12.03 3.91
CA ASP A 133 1.08 10.98 3.00
C ASP A 133 -0.33 10.48 3.40
N GLY A 134 -1.30 10.65 2.52
CA GLY A 134 -2.69 10.22 2.74
C GLY A 134 -2.88 8.71 2.94
N ARG A 135 -1.85 7.88 2.67
CA ARG A 135 -1.91 6.43 2.93
C ARG A 135 -2.02 6.13 4.42
N PHE A 136 -1.40 6.94 5.31
CA PHE A 136 -1.55 6.78 6.76
C PHE A 136 -3.01 6.95 7.20
N ASP A 137 -3.70 7.94 6.66
CA ASP A 137 -5.12 8.14 6.94
C ASP A 137 -5.97 6.99 6.37
N SER A 138 -5.59 6.49 5.19
CA SER A 138 -6.31 5.41 4.52
C SER A 138 -6.28 4.11 5.33
N VAL A 139 -5.12 3.72 5.85
CA VAL A 139 -5.02 2.49 6.66
C VAL A 139 -5.72 2.64 8.02
N LYS A 140 -5.71 3.85 8.62
CA LYS A 140 -6.46 4.14 9.85
C LYS A 140 -7.97 4.05 9.64
N GLU A 141 -8.48 4.58 8.53
CA GLU A 141 -9.90 4.49 8.19
C GLU A 141 -10.31 3.02 7.96
N ARG A 142 -9.48 2.27 7.26
CA ARG A 142 -9.70 0.85 7.01
C ARG A 142 -9.69 0.03 8.30
N LEU A 143 -8.82 0.38 9.26
CA LEU A 143 -8.79 -0.26 10.58
C LEU A 143 -10.08 -0.05 11.38
N ARG A 144 -10.76 1.10 11.25
CA ARG A 144 -12.03 1.38 11.96
C ARG A 144 -13.16 0.44 11.54
N THR A 145 -13.11 -0.04 10.32
CA THR A 145 -14.12 -0.96 9.74
C THR A 145 -13.65 -2.41 9.71
N TRP A 146 -12.45 -2.69 10.27
CA TRP A 146 -11.93 -4.04 10.34
C TRP A 146 -12.85 -4.97 11.16
N GLN A 147 -13.08 -6.16 10.63
CA GLN A 147 -13.82 -7.22 11.32
C GLN A 147 -12.95 -8.48 11.36
N PRO A 148 -13.00 -9.23 12.46
CA PRO A 148 -12.28 -10.50 12.56
C PRO A 148 -12.83 -11.55 11.59
N ILE A 149 -11.97 -12.47 11.19
CA ILE A 149 -12.35 -13.66 10.41
C ILE A 149 -12.97 -14.67 11.39
N GLU A 150 -14.21 -15.07 11.12
CA GLU A 150 -14.90 -16.06 11.94
C GLU A 150 -14.23 -17.43 11.84
N GLY A 151 -13.99 -18.07 12.98
CA GLY A 151 -13.41 -19.40 13.08
C GLY A 151 -11.91 -19.48 12.78
N ILE A 152 -11.19 -18.38 12.57
CA ILE A 152 -9.74 -18.39 12.31
C ILE A 152 -8.95 -19.02 13.47
N GLU A 153 -9.52 -19.00 14.68
CA GLU A 153 -8.92 -19.59 15.89
C GLU A 153 -8.75 -21.11 15.78
N ASP A 154 -9.56 -21.78 14.95
CA ASP A 154 -9.43 -23.21 14.65
C ASP A 154 -8.08 -23.52 13.99
N PHE A 155 -7.57 -22.60 13.17
CA PHE A 155 -6.23 -22.70 12.58
C PHE A 155 -5.16 -22.16 13.53
N ILE A 156 -5.38 -21.02 14.20
CA ILE A 156 -4.37 -20.38 15.04
C ILE A 156 -4.05 -21.21 16.28
N GLN A 157 -5.05 -21.74 16.96
CA GLN A 157 -4.92 -22.59 18.16
C GLN A 157 -4.01 -21.98 19.25
N GLY A 158 -4.12 -20.68 19.47
CA GLY A 158 -3.27 -19.97 20.44
C GLY A 158 -1.80 -19.81 20.03
N ARG A 159 -1.40 -20.30 18.86
CA ARG A 159 -0.05 -20.06 18.32
C ARG A 159 0.14 -18.58 17.99
N LYS A 160 1.39 -18.13 17.97
CA LYS A 160 1.72 -16.85 17.34
C LYS A 160 1.55 -16.94 15.85
N VAL A 161 1.09 -15.84 15.23
CA VAL A 161 0.85 -15.79 13.79
C VAL A 161 1.91 -14.93 13.13
N LEU A 162 2.61 -15.49 12.14
CA LEU A 162 3.46 -14.75 11.20
C LEU A 162 2.79 -14.72 9.83
N ILE A 163 2.57 -13.53 9.30
CA ILE A 163 2.01 -13.34 7.96
C ILE A 163 3.07 -12.83 6.99
N LEU A 164 3.23 -13.49 5.84
CA LEU A 164 3.96 -12.99 4.69
C LEU A 164 2.95 -12.44 3.67
N GLY A 165 2.85 -11.11 3.58
CA GLY A 165 1.88 -10.41 2.73
C GLY A 165 2.48 -9.96 1.41
N SER A 166 1.75 -10.16 0.31
CA SER A 166 2.13 -9.78 -1.06
C SER A 166 3.48 -10.37 -1.48
N SER A 167 3.66 -11.67 -1.25
CA SER A 167 4.95 -12.33 -1.44
C SER A 167 5.33 -12.52 -2.92
N TRP A 168 6.62 -12.49 -3.15
CA TRP A 168 7.29 -12.90 -4.39
C TRP A 168 8.20 -14.10 -4.13
N PRO A 169 8.71 -14.78 -5.18
CA PRO A 169 9.56 -15.96 -5.00
C PRO A 169 10.77 -15.76 -4.09
N GLU A 170 11.37 -14.57 -4.12
CA GLU A 170 12.52 -14.23 -3.28
C GLU A 170 12.14 -14.18 -1.79
N ASP A 171 10.96 -13.61 -1.47
CA ASP A 171 10.45 -13.56 -0.10
C ASP A 171 10.10 -14.98 0.41
N GLU A 172 9.46 -15.77 -0.45
CA GLU A 172 9.04 -17.15 -0.15
C GLU A 172 10.24 -18.06 0.11
N ALA A 173 11.32 -17.89 -0.66
CA ALA A 173 12.55 -18.67 -0.49
C ALA A 173 13.18 -18.47 0.90
N LEU A 174 12.94 -17.34 1.55
CA LEU A 174 13.44 -17.08 2.91
C LEU A 174 12.59 -17.76 3.99
N ILE A 175 11.26 -17.73 3.84
CA ILE A 175 10.34 -18.13 4.91
C ILE A 175 9.95 -19.62 4.85
N LEU A 176 9.78 -20.19 3.66
CA LEU A 176 9.31 -21.56 3.52
C LEU A 176 10.20 -22.60 4.24
N PRO A 177 11.54 -22.49 4.21
CA PRO A 177 12.42 -23.38 4.95
C PRO A 177 12.27 -23.26 6.48
N LEU A 178 11.73 -22.15 6.98
CA LEU A 178 11.60 -21.87 8.40
C LEU A 178 10.30 -22.40 9.01
N ILE A 179 9.27 -22.71 8.21
CA ILE A 179 7.95 -23.13 8.72
C ILE A 179 8.08 -24.34 9.68
N HIS A 180 8.92 -25.33 9.35
CA HIS A 180 9.10 -26.49 10.19
C HIS A 180 9.98 -26.24 11.43
N ARG A 181 10.76 -25.14 11.42
CA ARG A 181 11.63 -24.77 12.54
C ARG A 181 10.90 -24.07 13.68
N PHE A 182 9.68 -23.56 13.39
CA PHE A 182 8.86 -22.82 14.34
C PHE A 182 7.47 -23.47 14.52
N PRO A 183 7.38 -24.65 15.17
CA PRO A 183 6.10 -25.34 15.37
C PRO A 183 5.09 -24.53 16.20
N GLN A 184 5.55 -23.57 16.98
CA GLN A 184 4.73 -22.66 17.79
C GLN A 184 4.16 -21.46 17.00
N ILE A 185 4.41 -21.40 15.69
CA ILE A 185 3.91 -20.34 14.83
C ILE A 185 2.89 -20.93 13.83
N ALA A 186 1.77 -20.25 13.67
CA ALA A 186 0.87 -20.42 12.55
C ALA A 186 1.31 -19.44 11.43
N PHE A 187 1.59 -19.97 10.24
CA PHE A 187 2.04 -19.15 9.13
C PHE A 187 0.86 -18.83 8.20
N ILE A 188 0.76 -17.57 7.77
CA ILE A 188 -0.17 -17.14 6.72
C ILE A 188 0.66 -16.60 5.58
N LEU A 189 0.44 -17.08 4.37
CA LEU A 189 1.14 -16.62 3.17
C LEU A 189 0.13 -16.13 2.13
N ALA A 190 0.25 -14.88 1.73
CA ALA A 190 -0.57 -14.27 0.70
C ALA A 190 0.34 -13.84 -0.47
N PRO A 191 0.40 -14.59 -1.59
CA PRO A 191 1.22 -14.23 -2.73
C PRO A 191 0.67 -12.96 -3.39
N HIS A 192 1.57 -12.14 -3.98
CA HIS A 192 1.16 -10.96 -4.75
C HIS A 192 0.28 -11.35 -5.95
N ASP A 193 0.67 -12.40 -6.64
CA ASP A 193 -0.11 -13.02 -7.71
C ASP A 193 -0.75 -14.31 -7.16
N VAL A 194 -2.04 -14.24 -6.87
CA VAL A 194 -2.82 -15.37 -6.32
C VAL A 194 -2.84 -16.59 -7.24
N SER A 195 -2.60 -16.42 -8.55
CA SER A 195 -2.52 -17.56 -9.49
C SER A 195 -1.36 -18.51 -9.16
N ARG A 196 -0.34 -18.03 -8.44
CA ARG A 196 0.82 -18.82 -8.01
C ARG A 196 0.54 -19.70 -6.79
N ALA A 197 -0.58 -19.52 -6.11
CA ALA A 197 -0.89 -20.25 -4.88
C ALA A 197 -0.82 -21.78 -5.07
N SER A 198 -1.39 -22.30 -6.16
CA SER A 198 -1.34 -23.74 -6.46
C SER A 198 0.09 -24.25 -6.67
N SER A 199 0.94 -23.51 -7.36
CA SER A 199 2.35 -23.91 -7.56
C SER A 199 3.17 -23.83 -6.27
N ILE A 200 2.91 -22.83 -5.43
CA ILE A 200 3.51 -22.73 -4.09
C ILE A 200 3.11 -23.94 -3.26
N ASN A 201 1.82 -24.29 -3.21
CA ASN A 201 1.33 -25.44 -2.45
C ASN A 201 1.96 -26.78 -2.90
N GLN A 202 2.13 -26.96 -4.21
CA GLN A 202 2.78 -28.15 -4.77
C GLN A 202 4.28 -28.25 -4.42
N ALA A 203 4.95 -27.14 -4.23
CA ALA A 203 6.37 -27.09 -3.88
C ALA A 203 6.62 -27.29 -2.36
N LEU A 204 5.58 -27.27 -1.54
CA LEU A 204 5.70 -27.46 -0.10
C LEU A 204 5.91 -28.94 0.27
N PRO A 205 6.69 -29.23 1.31
CA PRO A 205 6.86 -30.60 1.82
C PRO A 205 5.60 -31.13 2.51
N THR A 206 4.69 -30.25 2.91
CA THR A 206 3.37 -30.57 3.49
C THR A 206 2.32 -29.67 2.85
N THR A 207 1.14 -30.20 2.58
CA THR A 207 0.04 -29.44 1.99
C THR A 207 -0.38 -28.29 2.91
N ALA A 208 -0.48 -27.07 2.34
CA ALA A 208 -1.06 -25.94 3.02
C ALA A 208 -2.59 -25.99 3.00
N LEU A 209 -3.22 -25.38 3.99
CA LEU A 209 -4.64 -25.11 3.94
C LEU A 209 -4.88 -23.93 2.99
N MET A 210 -5.73 -24.13 1.97
CA MET A 210 -6.08 -23.07 1.03
C MET A 210 -7.22 -22.22 1.58
N TRP A 211 -7.09 -20.90 1.51
CA TRP A 211 -8.15 -20.01 1.99
C TRP A 211 -9.47 -20.16 1.22
N SER A 212 -9.40 -20.37 -0.10
CA SER A 212 -10.60 -20.66 -0.92
C SER A 212 -11.39 -21.88 -0.45
N SER A 213 -10.74 -22.85 0.23
CA SER A 213 -11.37 -24.05 0.77
C SER A 213 -11.79 -23.90 2.24
N TRP A 214 -11.55 -22.74 2.87
CA TRP A 214 -11.74 -22.53 4.31
C TRP A 214 -13.12 -22.96 4.82
N SER A 215 -14.18 -22.57 4.10
CA SER A 215 -15.57 -22.85 4.50
C SER A 215 -15.96 -24.33 4.42
N THR A 216 -15.24 -25.10 3.61
CA THR A 216 -15.49 -26.54 3.36
C THR A 216 -14.50 -27.45 4.10
N SER A 217 -13.40 -26.88 4.61
CA SER A 217 -12.40 -27.66 5.35
C SER A 217 -12.90 -28.09 6.71
N SER A 218 -12.59 -29.32 7.07
CA SER A 218 -12.90 -29.88 8.38
C SER A 218 -12.12 -29.18 9.50
N LEU A 219 -12.60 -29.34 10.74
CA LEU A 219 -11.90 -28.81 11.91
C LEU A 219 -10.49 -29.42 12.04
N GLU A 220 -10.34 -30.72 11.75
CA GLU A 220 -9.07 -31.44 11.80
C GLU A 220 -8.07 -30.86 10.79
N GLU A 221 -8.48 -30.65 9.53
CA GLU A 221 -7.63 -30.03 8.50
C GLU A 221 -7.15 -28.61 8.91
N LYS A 222 -8.04 -27.82 9.52
CA LYS A 222 -7.69 -26.49 10.03
C LYS A 222 -6.68 -26.58 11.18
N GLN A 223 -6.88 -27.52 12.11
CA GLN A 223 -6.05 -27.68 13.30
C GLN A 223 -4.67 -28.27 12.98
N ASP A 224 -4.57 -29.20 12.05
CA ASP A 224 -3.32 -29.86 11.68
C ASP A 224 -2.43 -29.00 10.78
N SER A 225 -3.02 -27.98 10.13
CA SER A 225 -2.27 -27.15 9.22
C SER A 225 -1.34 -26.17 9.96
N LYS A 226 -0.12 -26.02 9.43
CA LYS A 226 0.86 -25.01 9.89
C LYS A 226 0.89 -23.77 9.00
N LEU A 227 0.39 -23.90 7.78
CA LEU A 227 0.40 -22.84 6.78
C LEU A 227 -1.00 -22.67 6.18
N LEU A 228 -1.52 -21.45 6.26
CA LEU A 228 -2.69 -21.00 5.53
C LEU A 228 -2.22 -20.19 4.31
N LEU A 229 -2.58 -20.65 3.12
CA LEU A 229 -2.25 -20.00 1.86
C LEU A 229 -3.46 -19.21 1.35
N VAL A 230 -3.32 -17.90 1.29
CA VAL A 230 -4.38 -16.97 0.85
C VAL A 230 -4.33 -16.86 -0.67
N ASP A 231 -5.21 -17.58 -1.32
CA ASP A 231 -5.33 -17.72 -2.78
C ASP A 231 -6.45 -16.86 -3.38
N THR A 232 -6.93 -15.88 -2.62
CA THR A 232 -7.97 -14.92 -3.03
C THR A 232 -7.49 -13.48 -2.85
N MET A 233 -8.15 -12.55 -3.53
CA MET A 233 -7.77 -11.13 -3.52
C MET A 233 -8.60 -10.33 -2.50
N GLY A 234 -7.97 -9.29 -1.90
CA GLY A 234 -8.66 -8.26 -1.12
C GLY A 234 -8.68 -8.47 0.39
N GLU A 235 -8.31 -9.66 0.88
CA GLU A 235 -8.48 -10.07 2.29
C GLU A 235 -7.22 -9.86 3.15
N LEU A 236 -6.07 -9.59 2.54
CA LEU A 236 -4.78 -9.49 3.25
C LEU A 236 -4.82 -8.53 4.44
N PHE A 237 -5.49 -7.38 4.30
CA PHE A 237 -5.64 -6.43 5.39
C PHE A 237 -6.38 -7.03 6.60
N THR A 238 -7.37 -7.86 6.35
CA THR A 238 -8.14 -8.55 7.42
C THR A 238 -7.27 -9.56 8.14
N PHE A 239 -6.44 -10.29 7.42
CA PHE A 239 -5.50 -11.25 8.01
C PHE A 239 -4.44 -10.59 8.91
N TYR A 240 -3.97 -9.37 8.56
CA TYR A 240 -3.05 -8.65 9.44
C TYR A 240 -3.61 -8.43 10.85
N GLY A 241 -4.93 -8.27 11.00
CA GLY A 241 -5.56 -8.12 12.31
C GLY A 241 -5.47 -9.35 13.22
N HIS A 242 -5.17 -10.52 12.67
CA HIS A 242 -4.97 -11.77 13.41
C HIS A 242 -3.49 -12.10 13.63
N ALA A 243 -2.57 -11.33 13.04
CA ALA A 243 -1.15 -11.60 13.12
C ALA A 243 -0.49 -11.01 14.37
N ASN A 244 0.68 -11.54 14.72
CA ASN A 244 1.55 -11.04 15.77
C ASN A 244 2.81 -10.39 15.19
N MET A 245 3.19 -10.74 13.96
CA MET A 245 4.31 -10.20 13.21
C MET A 245 4.06 -10.34 11.71
N ALA A 246 4.66 -9.48 10.90
CA ALA A 246 4.47 -9.47 9.47
C ALA A 246 5.80 -9.35 8.71
N MET A 247 5.93 -10.11 7.64
CA MET A 247 6.91 -9.88 6.59
C MET A 247 6.18 -9.35 5.36
N ILE A 248 6.69 -8.29 4.75
CA ILE A 248 6.09 -7.66 3.57
C ILE A 248 6.95 -7.96 2.34
N GLY A 249 6.32 -8.51 1.32
CA GLY A 249 7.02 -8.90 0.10
C GLY A 249 7.41 -7.74 -0.81
N GLY A 250 8.26 -8.05 -1.78
CA GLY A 250 8.72 -7.14 -2.83
C GLY A 250 9.99 -6.37 -2.53
N GLY A 251 10.50 -6.43 -1.29
CA GLY A 251 11.71 -5.70 -0.88
C GLY A 251 13.05 -6.26 -1.39
N PHE A 252 13.04 -7.10 -2.43
CA PHE A 252 14.28 -7.65 -3.04
C PHE A 252 14.47 -7.18 -4.50
N LYS A 253 13.42 -7.10 -5.33
CA LYS A 253 13.54 -6.71 -6.75
C LYS A 253 12.29 -6.08 -7.33
N GLN A 254 11.13 -6.44 -6.79
CA GLN A 254 9.84 -6.15 -7.42
C GLN A 254 9.23 -4.81 -6.99
N GLY A 255 9.85 -4.14 -6.02
CA GLY A 255 9.32 -2.97 -5.33
C GLY A 255 8.50 -3.37 -4.09
N LEU A 256 8.87 -2.79 -2.95
CA LEU A 256 8.26 -3.07 -1.65
C LEU A 256 6.76 -2.75 -1.66
N HIS A 257 5.95 -3.67 -1.13
CA HIS A 257 4.52 -3.46 -0.95
C HIS A 257 4.20 -2.57 0.26
N ASN A 258 2.92 -2.25 0.45
CA ASN A 258 2.44 -1.32 1.45
C ASN A 258 2.67 -1.84 2.89
N VAL A 259 3.70 -1.35 3.56
CA VAL A 259 4.04 -1.73 4.94
C VAL A 259 3.03 -1.19 5.97
N LEU A 260 2.32 -0.10 5.64
CA LEU A 260 1.41 0.57 6.56
C LEU A 260 0.19 -0.28 6.91
N GLU A 261 -0.21 -1.21 6.02
CA GLU A 261 -1.34 -2.11 6.27
C GLU A 261 -1.07 -3.07 7.44
N ALA A 262 0.13 -3.55 7.58
CA ALA A 262 0.54 -4.37 8.73
C ALA A 262 0.78 -3.50 9.98
N MET A 263 1.48 -2.37 9.80
CA MET A 263 1.87 -1.49 10.90
C MET A 263 0.68 -0.85 11.61
N VAL A 264 -0.42 -0.56 10.93
CA VAL A 264 -1.62 0.03 11.55
C VAL A 264 -2.27 -0.93 12.56
N HIS A 265 -2.11 -2.24 12.39
CA HIS A 265 -2.49 -3.25 13.38
C HIS A 265 -1.50 -3.32 14.57
N GLY A 266 -0.37 -2.63 14.47
CA GLY A 266 0.68 -2.62 15.50
C GLY A 266 1.65 -3.79 15.38
N LEU A 267 1.78 -4.39 14.21
CA LEU A 267 2.65 -5.54 13.99
C LEU A 267 4.12 -5.12 13.86
N PRO A 268 5.04 -5.76 14.59
CA PRO A 268 6.44 -5.79 14.20
C PRO A 268 6.53 -6.22 12.73
N THR A 269 7.26 -5.46 11.93
CA THR A 269 7.26 -5.66 10.47
C THR A 269 8.69 -5.77 9.97
N CYS A 270 8.95 -6.75 9.07
CA CYS A 270 10.21 -6.83 8.33
C CYS A 270 9.96 -6.98 6.82
N PHE A 271 10.98 -6.70 6.03
CA PHE A 271 10.95 -6.79 4.57
C PHE A 271 12.38 -6.87 4.01
N GLY A 272 12.52 -7.13 2.72
CA GLY A 272 13.83 -7.11 2.05
C GLY A 272 14.49 -5.73 2.07
N PRO A 273 15.80 -5.64 1.77
CA PRO A 273 16.59 -4.41 1.95
C PRO A 273 16.27 -3.29 0.93
N GLU A 274 15.58 -3.59 -0.17
CA GLU A 274 15.26 -2.61 -1.21
C GLU A 274 13.98 -1.83 -0.86
N THR A 275 14.16 -0.59 -0.38
CA THR A 275 13.06 0.31 0.05
C THR A 275 12.90 1.53 -0.84
N ASP A 276 13.56 1.59 -1.98
CA ASP A 276 13.58 2.73 -2.87
C ASP A 276 12.16 3.22 -3.22
N GLY A 277 11.91 4.51 -2.99
CA GLY A 277 10.60 5.12 -3.20
C GLY A 277 9.57 4.91 -2.08
N HIS A 278 9.94 4.20 -1.00
CA HIS A 278 9.09 3.90 0.16
C HIS A 278 9.57 4.62 1.42
N TRP A 279 9.47 5.95 1.42
CA TRP A 279 9.94 6.78 2.53
C TRP A 279 9.34 6.39 3.89
N GLU A 280 8.11 5.86 3.89
CA GLU A 280 7.44 5.35 5.09
C GLU A 280 8.16 4.13 5.68
N ALA A 281 8.70 3.27 4.83
CA ALA A 281 9.51 2.13 5.24
C ALA A 281 10.85 2.60 5.83
N ASP A 282 11.53 3.53 5.16
CA ASP A 282 12.77 4.13 5.66
C ASP A 282 12.59 4.80 7.03
N LYS A 283 11.47 5.53 7.19
CA LYS A 283 11.13 6.18 8.46
C LYS A 283 10.82 5.14 9.56
N ALA A 284 10.13 4.07 9.24
CA ALA A 284 9.85 3.00 10.17
C ALA A 284 11.14 2.31 10.64
N ILE A 285 12.10 2.06 9.73
CA ILE A 285 13.44 1.52 10.07
C ILE A 285 14.19 2.49 10.98
N GLN A 286 14.32 3.76 10.60
CA GLN A 286 15.01 4.79 11.37
C GLN A 286 14.46 4.96 12.79
N SER A 287 13.16 4.74 12.96
CA SER A 287 12.48 4.83 14.25
C SER A 287 12.45 3.52 15.03
N GLY A 288 13.07 2.45 14.52
CA GLY A 288 13.09 1.14 15.16
C GLY A 288 11.76 0.39 15.16
N HIS A 289 10.84 0.74 14.25
CA HIS A 289 9.51 0.14 14.15
C HIS A 289 9.40 -0.92 13.05
N ALA A 290 10.40 -1.00 12.17
CA ALA A 290 10.54 -2.03 11.16
C ALA A 290 12.00 -2.45 11.01
N ASN A 291 12.22 -3.62 10.40
CA ASN A 291 13.53 -4.19 10.15
C ASN A 291 13.69 -4.62 8.70
N THR A 292 14.91 -4.62 8.19
CA THR A 292 15.24 -5.30 6.95
C THR A 292 15.84 -6.67 7.22
N VAL A 293 15.58 -7.63 6.33
CA VAL A 293 16.17 -8.98 6.37
C VAL A 293 16.64 -9.34 4.94
N SER A 294 17.87 -9.84 4.83
CA SER A 294 18.49 -10.14 3.54
C SER A 294 18.62 -11.64 3.27
N ASN A 295 18.44 -12.48 4.29
CA ASN A 295 18.60 -13.93 4.22
C ASN A 295 17.77 -14.65 5.30
N SER A 296 17.67 -15.98 5.18
CA SER A 296 16.88 -16.80 6.11
C SER A 296 17.41 -16.79 7.54
N ASP A 297 18.72 -16.60 7.77
CA ASP A 297 19.27 -16.56 9.12
C ASP A 297 18.90 -15.25 9.82
N GLU A 298 18.94 -14.11 9.12
CA GLU A 298 18.46 -12.83 9.63
C GLU A 298 16.95 -12.86 9.90
N LEU A 299 16.16 -13.46 8.99
CA LEU A 299 14.72 -13.64 9.18
C LEU A 299 14.45 -14.52 10.40
N LYS A 300 15.19 -15.62 10.56
CA LYS A 300 15.09 -16.49 11.73
C LYS A 300 15.37 -15.72 13.03
N GLN A 301 16.46 -14.94 13.06
CA GLN A 301 16.82 -14.15 14.24
C GLN A 301 15.72 -13.12 14.57
N TRP A 302 15.17 -12.44 13.55
CA TRP A 302 14.08 -11.50 13.72
C TRP A 302 12.81 -12.16 14.29
N ILE A 303 12.48 -13.37 13.82
CA ILE A 303 11.36 -14.16 14.36
C ILE A 303 11.60 -14.49 15.83
N ASP A 304 12.81 -15.01 16.18
CA ASP A 304 13.17 -15.35 17.54
C ASP A 304 13.07 -14.12 18.47
N ASP A 305 13.52 -12.96 18.00
CA ASP A 305 13.40 -11.67 18.71
C ASP A 305 11.93 -11.28 18.94
N CYS A 306 11.08 -11.41 17.94
CA CYS A 306 9.64 -11.11 18.07
C CYS A 306 8.92 -12.06 19.03
N LEU A 307 9.37 -13.31 19.14
CA LEU A 307 8.80 -14.29 20.08
C LEU A 307 9.20 -14.00 21.53
N GLN A 308 10.42 -13.49 21.76
CA GLN A 308 10.99 -13.27 23.09
C GLN A 308 10.64 -11.91 23.67
N LYS A 309 10.53 -10.88 22.83
CA LYS A 309 10.31 -9.49 23.25
C LYS A 309 8.83 -9.17 23.40
N THR A 310 8.53 -8.23 24.30
CA THR A 310 7.18 -7.64 24.37
C THR A 310 6.87 -6.92 23.06
N SER A 311 5.67 -7.14 22.51
CA SER A 311 5.27 -6.52 21.25
C SER A 311 5.33 -4.99 21.32
N PRO A 312 5.98 -4.32 20.37
CA PRO A 312 6.04 -2.86 20.27
C PRO A 312 4.79 -2.23 19.68
N ALA A 313 3.64 -2.92 19.76
CA ALA A 313 2.39 -2.53 19.08
C ALA A 313 1.97 -1.08 19.39
N LYS A 314 2.12 -0.62 20.63
CA LYS A 314 1.78 0.76 21.02
C LYS A 314 2.67 1.78 20.32
N GLN A 315 3.96 1.51 20.23
CA GLN A 315 4.94 2.39 19.57
C GLN A 315 4.68 2.45 18.06
N ILE A 316 4.42 1.30 17.43
CA ILE A 316 4.11 1.21 15.99
C ILE A 316 2.81 1.95 15.66
N LYS A 317 1.76 1.76 16.46
CA LYS A 317 0.49 2.52 16.31
C LYS A 317 0.72 4.03 16.51
N GLY A 318 1.56 4.41 17.48
CA GLY A 318 1.95 5.79 17.71
C GLY A 318 2.68 6.40 16.50
N PHE A 319 3.55 5.63 15.83
CA PHE A 319 4.20 6.05 14.58
C PHE A 319 3.15 6.32 13.49
N ILE A 320 2.17 5.44 13.31
CA ILE A 320 1.08 5.67 12.34
C ILE A 320 0.28 6.93 12.70
N ASP A 321 -0.07 7.12 13.97
CA ASP A 321 -0.84 8.27 14.44
C ASP A 321 -0.11 9.59 14.21
N GLN A 322 1.19 9.61 14.44
CA GLN A 322 2.05 10.78 14.27
C GLN A 322 2.14 11.27 12.81
N HIS A 323 2.03 10.33 11.84
CA HIS A 323 2.13 10.64 10.41
C HIS A 323 0.77 10.77 9.71
N ALA A 324 -0.33 10.53 10.41
CA ALA A 324 -1.69 10.69 9.88
C ALA A 324 -2.13 12.16 9.89
N GLY A 325 -3.25 12.47 9.23
CA GLY A 325 -3.84 13.81 9.14
C GLY A 325 -3.50 14.55 7.84
N ALA A 326 -2.93 13.86 6.86
CA ALA A 326 -2.60 14.45 5.57
C ALA A 326 -3.85 14.86 4.77
N ASN A 327 -4.92 14.05 4.83
CA ASN A 327 -6.15 14.31 4.07
C ASN A 327 -6.89 15.58 4.50
N THR A 328 -6.77 15.99 5.77
CA THR A 328 -7.41 17.22 6.26
C THR A 328 -6.67 18.50 5.86
N LYS A 329 -5.47 18.37 5.29
CA LYS A 329 -4.63 19.50 4.84
C LYS A 329 -4.70 19.71 3.32
N VAL A 330 -5.36 18.84 2.59
CA VAL A 330 -5.65 18.91 1.15
C VAL A 330 -7.05 19.47 0.94
#